data_e50d37de6b794c41f78cb32c69576cdc
#
_entry.id   e50d37de6b794c41f78cb32c69576cdc
#
_cell.length_a   1.000
_cell.length_b   1.000
_cell.length_c   1.000
_cell.angle_alpha   90.00
_cell.angle_beta   90.00
_cell.angle_gamma   90.00
#
_symmetry.space_group_name_H-M   'P 1'
#
loop_
_entity.id
_entity.type
_entity.pdbx_description
1 polymer ?
#
loop_
_entity_poly.entity_id
_entity_poly.type
_entity_poly.pdbx_seq_one_letter_code
_entity_poly.pdbx_strand_id
1 'polypeptide(L)'
;MAQALLPLLQQRGSLSSQLPAALAKAYERDRALMQQICYGTLRFWFRYENLASLMLRKPFHQDEQDIQILLNSALYQLDQLSVPDHAVISETVEACKQLGKPWAGKLLNAILRRYQREREELTLAAQKLDGYIFNHPDWMLAKLKH
;
A
#
# COMPACT_ATOMS: atom_id res chain seq x y z
N MET A 1 12.64 -3.46 -1.08
CA MET A 1 11.32 -3.91 -1.60
C MET A 1 10.42 -2.74 -1.97
N ALA A 2 10.13 -1.84 -1.06
CA ALA A 2 9.26 -0.69 -1.36
C ALA A 2 9.85 0.26 -2.41
N GLN A 3 11.17 0.39 -2.48
CA GLN A 3 11.83 1.21 -3.50
C GLN A 3 11.61 0.68 -4.92
N ALA A 4 11.47 -0.64 -5.05
CA ALA A 4 11.18 -1.26 -6.34
C ALA A 4 9.73 -1.01 -6.75
N LEU A 5 8.84 -1.00 -5.77
CA LEU A 5 7.40 -0.86 -6.00
C LEU A 5 7.03 0.54 -6.49
N LEU A 6 7.67 1.58 -5.93
CA LEU A 6 7.34 2.97 -6.25
C LEU A 6 7.45 3.31 -7.74
N PRO A 7 8.58 3.04 -8.41
CA PRO A 7 8.67 3.34 -9.83
C PRO A 7 7.65 2.60 -10.67
N LEU A 8 7.36 1.34 -10.32
CA LEU A 8 6.40 0.53 -11.05
C LEU A 8 4.99 1.09 -10.94
N LEU A 9 4.59 1.48 -9.73
CA LEU A 9 3.27 2.03 -9.49
C LEU A 9 3.10 3.41 -10.13
N GLN A 10 4.12 4.25 -10.05
CA GLN A 10 4.06 5.60 -10.61
C GLN A 10 3.98 5.60 -12.12
N GLN A 11 4.61 4.65 -12.78
CA GLN A 11 4.64 4.60 -14.24
C GLN A 11 3.49 3.84 -14.85
N ARG A 12 2.71 3.12 -14.06
CA ARG A 12 1.50 2.42 -14.49
C ARG A 12 1.68 1.60 -15.78
N GLY A 13 2.85 1.09 -15.98
CA GLY A 13 3.09 0.53 -17.26
C GLY A 13 3.54 -0.89 -17.25
N SER A 14 4.40 -1.21 -18.13
CA SER A 14 4.97 -2.52 -18.26
C SER A 14 5.89 -2.81 -17.10
N LEU A 15 5.43 -3.62 -16.17
CA LEU A 15 6.22 -4.05 -15.01
C LEU A 15 7.54 -4.67 -15.47
N SER A 16 7.49 -5.42 -16.57
CA SER A 16 8.66 -6.13 -17.07
C SER A 16 9.75 -5.20 -17.61
N SER A 17 9.39 -4.07 -18.20
CA SER A 17 10.36 -3.14 -18.79
C SER A 17 10.94 -2.15 -17.77
N GLN A 18 10.34 -2.07 -16.57
CA GLN A 18 10.71 -1.08 -15.58
C GLN A 18 11.62 -1.62 -14.47
N LEU A 19 12.06 -2.88 -14.57
CA LEU A 19 12.91 -3.47 -13.54
C LEU A 19 14.33 -2.94 -13.68
N PRO A 20 14.80 -2.07 -12.77
CA PRO A 20 16.20 -1.67 -12.76
C PRO A 20 17.11 -2.87 -12.47
N ALA A 21 18.29 -2.84 -13.02
CA ALA A 21 19.26 -3.92 -12.82
C ALA A 21 19.58 -4.15 -11.34
N ALA A 22 19.56 -3.07 -10.53
CA ALA A 22 19.80 -3.17 -9.09
C ALA A 22 18.71 -3.98 -8.39
N LEU A 23 17.48 -3.92 -8.89
CA LEU A 23 16.37 -4.69 -8.36
C LEU A 23 16.36 -6.12 -8.83
N ALA A 24 16.95 -6.38 -9.98
CA ALA A 24 17.00 -7.74 -10.52
C ALA A 24 17.70 -8.70 -9.57
N LYS A 25 18.71 -8.25 -8.85
CA LYS A 25 19.42 -9.09 -7.89
C LYS A 25 18.61 -9.40 -6.64
N ALA A 26 17.93 -8.39 -6.09
CA ALA A 26 17.01 -8.61 -4.96
C ALA A 26 15.79 -9.39 -5.43
N TYR A 27 15.43 -9.23 -6.68
CA TYR A 27 14.27 -9.84 -7.29
C TYR A 27 14.45 -11.34 -7.55
N GLU A 28 15.68 -11.81 -7.78
CA GLU A 28 15.91 -13.21 -8.07
C GLU A 28 15.48 -14.13 -6.93
N ARG A 29 15.62 -13.67 -5.68
CA ARG A 29 15.18 -14.43 -4.51
C ARG A 29 13.68 -14.39 -4.30
N ASP A 30 13.10 -13.18 -4.40
CA ASP A 30 11.71 -12.94 -4.02
C ASP A 30 10.87 -12.45 -5.19
N ARG A 31 11.26 -12.85 -6.39
CA ARG A 31 10.62 -12.38 -7.61
C ARG A 31 9.10 -12.57 -7.61
N ALA A 32 8.66 -13.77 -7.25
CA ALA A 32 7.24 -14.08 -7.21
C ALA A 32 6.51 -13.23 -6.17
N LEU A 33 7.11 -13.05 -5.00
CA LEU A 33 6.55 -12.24 -3.94
C LEU A 33 6.48 -10.77 -4.35
N MET A 34 7.54 -10.25 -4.96
CA MET A 34 7.57 -8.86 -5.41
C MET A 34 6.50 -8.58 -6.47
N GLN A 35 6.36 -9.50 -7.43
CA GLN A 35 5.31 -9.37 -8.43
C GLN A 35 3.93 -9.41 -7.79
N GLN A 36 3.72 -10.30 -6.84
CA GLN A 36 2.46 -10.42 -6.13
C GLN A 36 2.12 -9.12 -5.39
N ILE A 37 3.10 -8.52 -4.71
CA ILE A 37 2.90 -7.26 -3.99
C ILE A 37 2.54 -6.13 -4.96
N CYS A 38 3.27 -6.03 -6.07
CA CYS A 38 3.00 -4.98 -7.07
C CYS A 38 1.61 -5.12 -7.67
N TYR A 39 1.28 -6.30 -8.16
CA TYR A 39 -0.02 -6.54 -8.78
C TYR A 39 -1.15 -6.41 -7.79
N GLY A 40 -0.99 -6.93 -6.58
CA GLY A 40 -2.01 -6.86 -5.55
C GLY A 40 -2.29 -5.43 -5.09
N THR A 41 -1.24 -4.63 -4.94
CA THR A 41 -1.37 -3.23 -4.56
C THR A 41 -2.12 -2.44 -5.63
N LEU A 42 -1.81 -2.66 -6.90
CA LEU A 42 -2.50 -2.01 -8.01
C LEU A 42 -3.95 -2.49 -8.13
N ARG A 43 -4.15 -3.80 -8.04
CA ARG A 43 -5.47 -4.40 -8.21
C ARG A 43 -6.44 -3.94 -7.13
N PHE A 44 -5.97 -3.86 -5.89
CA PHE A 44 -6.82 -3.53 -4.74
C PHE A 44 -6.57 -2.12 -4.23
N TRP A 45 -6.10 -1.21 -5.10
CA TRP A 45 -5.71 0.13 -4.73
C TRP A 45 -6.78 0.87 -3.90
N PHE A 46 -8.00 0.91 -4.42
CA PHE A 46 -9.07 1.67 -3.77
C PHE A 46 -9.54 1.02 -2.48
N ARG A 47 -9.44 -0.30 -2.39
CA ARG A 47 -9.74 -1.01 -1.15
C ARG A 47 -8.83 -0.52 -0.01
N TYR A 48 -7.53 -0.50 -0.26
CA TYR A 48 -6.58 -0.13 0.79
C TYR A 48 -6.49 1.37 1.01
N GLU A 49 -6.75 2.17 -0.02
CA GLU A 49 -6.90 3.62 0.14
C GLU A 49 -8.05 3.94 1.09
N ASN A 50 -9.18 3.27 0.91
CA ASN A 50 -10.34 3.46 1.80
C ASN A 50 -10.07 2.97 3.22
N LEU A 51 -9.40 1.82 3.35
CA LEU A 51 -9.01 1.31 4.67
C LEU A 51 -8.06 2.29 5.37
N ALA A 52 -7.08 2.82 4.65
CA ALA A 52 -6.14 3.79 5.18
C ALA A 52 -6.85 5.07 5.62
N SER A 53 -7.88 5.49 4.91
CA SER A 53 -8.62 6.73 5.22
C SER A 53 -9.25 6.68 6.61
N LEU A 54 -9.56 5.49 7.13
CA LEU A 54 -10.12 5.32 8.46
C LEU A 54 -9.10 5.61 9.56
N MET A 55 -7.81 5.53 9.23
CA MET A 55 -6.72 5.70 10.18
C MET A 55 -5.94 7.01 9.97
N LEU A 56 -6.21 7.72 8.89
CA LEU A 56 -5.58 9.00 8.59
C LEU A 56 -6.48 10.14 9.05
N ARG A 57 -5.88 11.16 9.68
CA ARG A 57 -6.64 12.36 10.06
C ARG A 57 -7.04 13.17 8.85
N LYS A 58 -6.20 13.17 7.81
CA LYS A 58 -6.45 13.86 6.55
C LYS A 58 -5.73 13.12 5.43
N PRO A 59 -6.23 13.24 4.18
CA PRO A 59 -5.59 12.60 3.04
C PRO A 59 -4.17 13.11 2.80
N PHE A 60 -3.34 12.30 2.15
CA PHE A 60 -2.03 12.73 1.72
C PHE A 60 -2.13 13.73 0.58
N HIS A 61 -1.20 14.70 0.55
CA HIS A 61 -1.08 15.63 -0.58
C HIS A 61 -0.53 14.91 -1.82
N GLN A 62 -0.61 15.58 -2.96
CA GLN A 62 -0.10 15.00 -4.22
C GLN A 62 1.39 14.70 -4.17
N ASP A 63 2.17 15.53 -3.51
CA ASP A 63 3.61 15.31 -3.35
C ASP A 63 3.95 14.25 -2.30
N GLU A 64 2.93 13.68 -1.66
CA GLU A 64 3.07 12.60 -0.69
C GLU A 64 2.49 11.28 -1.20
N GLN A 65 2.24 11.16 -2.50
CA GLN A 65 1.68 9.95 -3.09
C GLN A 65 2.59 8.74 -2.93
N ASP A 66 3.89 8.95 -2.86
CA ASP A 66 4.83 7.88 -2.58
C ASP A 66 4.55 7.23 -1.22
N ILE A 67 4.15 8.02 -0.24
CA ILE A 67 3.82 7.52 1.09
C ILE A 67 2.48 6.76 1.06
N GLN A 68 1.52 7.25 0.29
CA GLN A 68 0.26 6.53 0.11
C GLN A 68 0.49 5.15 -0.54
N ILE A 69 1.38 5.08 -1.52
CA ILE A 69 1.74 3.83 -2.18
C ILE A 69 2.35 2.85 -1.17
N LEU A 70 3.28 3.32 -0.34
CA LEU A 70 3.89 2.49 0.69
C LEU A 70 2.87 1.96 1.68
N LEU A 71 1.97 2.82 2.13
CA LEU A 71 0.93 2.43 3.08
C LEU A 71 -0.01 1.38 2.47
N ASN A 72 -0.46 1.61 1.25
CA ASN A 72 -1.36 0.67 0.59
C ASN A 72 -0.69 -0.68 0.37
N SER A 73 0.58 -0.70 -0.03
CA SER A 73 1.31 -1.95 -0.23
C SER A 73 1.50 -2.70 1.09
N ALA A 74 1.77 -1.97 2.17
CA ALA A 74 1.91 -2.59 3.49
C ALA A 74 0.58 -3.18 3.97
N LEU A 75 -0.51 -2.46 3.80
CA LEU A 75 -1.84 -2.96 4.17
C LEU A 75 -2.21 -4.21 3.37
N TYR A 76 -1.91 -4.22 2.07
CA TYR A 76 -2.12 -5.40 1.24
C TYR A 76 -1.35 -6.59 1.78
N GLN A 77 -0.07 -6.40 2.12
CA GLN A 77 0.76 -7.48 2.65
C GLN A 77 0.23 -8.00 3.98
N LEU A 78 -0.17 -7.11 4.88
CA LEU A 78 -0.70 -7.51 6.18
C LEU A 78 -2.05 -8.23 6.05
N ASP A 79 -2.86 -7.83 5.09
CA ASP A 79 -4.20 -8.36 4.91
C ASP A 79 -4.20 -9.70 4.16
N GLN A 80 -3.40 -9.84 3.11
CA GLN A 80 -3.53 -10.97 2.20
C GLN A 80 -2.30 -11.87 2.08
N LEU A 81 -1.15 -11.45 2.55
CA LEU A 81 0.06 -12.25 2.42
C LEU A 81 0.50 -12.84 3.75
N SER A 82 1.27 -13.92 3.68
CA SER A 82 1.79 -14.62 4.85
C SER A 82 3.16 -14.11 5.29
N VAL A 83 3.48 -12.86 4.97
CA VAL A 83 4.72 -12.23 5.40
C VAL A 83 4.56 -11.82 6.87
N PRO A 84 5.59 -12.04 7.72
CA PRO A 84 5.48 -11.62 9.12
C PRO A 84 5.20 -10.13 9.27
N ASP A 85 4.25 -9.78 10.12
CA ASP A 85 3.81 -8.40 10.29
C ASP A 85 4.95 -7.46 10.64
N HIS A 86 5.85 -7.88 11.55
CA HIS A 86 6.97 -7.03 11.96
C HIS A 86 7.93 -6.73 10.82
N ALA A 87 8.09 -7.67 9.89
CA ALA A 87 8.95 -7.46 8.73
C ALA A 87 8.34 -6.44 7.77
N VAL A 88 7.03 -6.52 7.54
CA VAL A 88 6.31 -5.56 6.69
C VAL A 88 6.45 -4.15 7.26
N ILE A 89 6.20 -3.99 8.55
CA ILE A 89 6.24 -2.70 9.22
C ILE A 89 7.66 -2.12 9.19
N SER A 90 8.65 -2.94 9.53
CA SER A 90 10.05 -2.52 9.55
C SER A 90 10.53 -2.06 8.17
N GLU A 91 10.23 -2.81 7.12
CA GLU A 91 10.62 -2.46 5.75
C GLU A 91 9.93 -1.20 5.28
N THR A 92 8.67 -1.01 5.65
CA THR A 92 7.91 0.18 5.28
C THR A 92 8.52 1.43 5.92
N VAL A 93 8.87 1.35 7.19
CA VAL A 93 9.52 2.46 7.91
C VAL A 93 10.86 2.80 7.27
N GLU A 94 11.65 1.77 6.96
CA GLU A 94 12.95 1.96 6.31
C GLU A 94 12.82 2.61 4.94
N ALA A 95 11.82 2.22 4.17
CA ALA A 95 11.55 2.80 2.87
C ALA A 95 11.24 4.30 2.98
N CYS A 96 10.50 4.71 4.01
CA CYS A 96 10.22 6.13 4.24
C CYS A 96 11.51 6.92 4.48
N LYS A 97 12.46 6.35 5.24
CA LYS A 97 13.75 6.99 5.46
C LYS A 97 14.53 7.12 4.17
N GLN A 98 14.52 6.09 3.34
CA GLN A 98 15.23 6.09 2.06
C GLN A 98 14.63 7.10 1.08
N LEU A 99 13.35 7.40 1.20
CA LEU A 99 12.70 8.44 0.41
C LEU A 99 12.96 9.86 0.94
N GLY A 100 13.72 9.98 2.02
CA GLY A 100 13.99 11.28 2.62
C GLY A 100 12.82 11.83 3.43
N LYS A 101 11.89 10.95 3.84
CA LYS A 101 10.71 11.34 4.61
C LYS A 101 10.61 10.55 5.91
N PRO A 102 11.58 10.72 6.83
CA PRO A 102 11.56 9.95 8.09
C PRO A 102 10.32 10.22 8.96
N TRP A 103 9.71 11.42 8.82
CA TRP A 103 8.46 11.74 9.51
C TRP A 103 7.33 10.74 9.13
N ALA A 104 7.33 10.34 7.86
CA ALA A 104 6.33 9.41 7.36
C ALA A 104 6.54 8.01 7.97
N GLY A 105 7.78 7.64 8.26
CA GLY A 105 8.08 6.37 8.90
C GLY A 105 7.38 6.24 10.25
N LYS A 106 7.40 7.28 11.05
CA LYS A 106 6.72 7.29 12.34
C LYS A 106 5.21 7.20 12.18
N LEU A 107 4.67 7.93 11.21
CA LEU A 107 3.24 7.92 10.92
C LEU A 107 2.78 6.52 10.46
N LEU A 108 3.47 5.95 9.49
CA LEU A 108 3.09 4.64 8.97
C LEU A 108 3.28 3.53 10.00
N ASN A 109 4.32 3.63 10.84
CA ASN A 109 4.50 2.67 11.92
C ASN A 109 3.28 2.69 12.87
N ALA A 110 2.83 3.88 13.25
CA ALA A 110 1.67 4.02 14.12
C ALA A 110 0.40 3.46 13.47
N ILE A 111 0.18 3.77 12.19
CA ILE A 111 -0.98 3.31 11.44
C ILE A 111 -0.99 1.79 11.31
N LEU A 112 0.15 1.21 10.93
CA LEU A 112 0.25 -0.23 10.72
C LEU A 112 0.13 -1.00 12.03
N ARG A 113 0.67 -0.46 13.13
CA ARG A 113 0.50 -1.04 14.46
C ARG A 113 -0.96 -1.00 14.89
N ARG A 114 -1.65 0.11 14.60
CA ARG A 114 -3.07 0.22 14.89
C ARG A 114 -3.87 -0.80 14.11
N TYR A 115 -3.59 -0.96 12.81
CA TYR A 115 -4.25 -1.96 11.98
C TYR A 115 -4.02 -3.37 12.55
N GLN A 116 -2.82 -3.66 12.99
CA GLN A 116 -2.49 -4.94 13.58
C GLN A 116 -3.32 -5.24 14.83
N ARG A 117 -3.52 -4.24 15.69
CA ARG A 117 -4.29 -4.38 16.93
C ARG A 117 -5.80 -4.39 16.71
N GLU A 118 -6.29 -3.58 15.78
CA GLU A 118 -7.71 -3.33 15.57
C GLU A 118 -8.20 -3.87 14.23
N ARG A 119 -7.56 -4.89 13.72
CA ARG A 119 -7.83 -5.43 12.37
C ARG A 119 -9.32 -5.72 12.15
N GLU A 120 -9.96 -6.42 13.09
CA GLU A 120 -11.37 -6.80 12.94
C GLU A 120 -12.28 -5.58 12.91
N GLU A 121 -12.08 -4.65 13.82
CA GLU A 121 -12.90 -3.44 13.91
C GLU A 121 -12.73 -2.56 12.67
N LEU A 122 -11.49 -2.40 12.21
CA LEU A 122 -11.20 -1.59 11.03
C LEU A 122 -11.76 -2.24 9.76
N THR A 123 -11.66 -3.56 9.65
CA THR A 123 -12.21 -4.30 8.52
C THR A 123 -13.73 -4.16 8.47
N LEU A 124 -14.40 -4.28 9.61
CA LEU A 124 -15.84 -4.11 9.68
C LEU A 124 -16.25 -2.70 9.31
N ALA A 125 -15.51 -1.69 9.78
CA ALA A 125 -15.79 -0.30 9.43
C ALA A 125 -15.55 -0.05 7.93
N ALA A 126 -14.48 -0.63 7.37
CA ALA A 126 -14.15 -0.48 5.96
C ALA A 126 -15.20 -1.11 5.05
N GLN A 127 -15.82 -2.20 5.48
CA GLN A 127 -16.85 -2.89 4.70
C GLN A 127 -18.09 -2.02 4.47
N LYS A 128 -18.24 -0.96 5.22
CA LYS A 128 -19.32 0.01 5.02
C LYS A 128 -19.00 1.03 3.94
N LEU A 129 -17.75 1.06 3.47
CA LEU A 129 -17.30 1.97 2.44
C LEU A 129 -17.40 1.30 1.07
N ASP A 130 -18.13 1.91 0.16
CA ASP A 130 -18.31 1.34 -1.19
C ASP A 130 -16.98 1.14 -1.92
N GLY A 131 -16.05 2.09 -1.78
CA GLY A 131 -14.73 1.99 -2.40
C GLY A 131 -13.94 0.79 -1.93
N TYR A 132 -14.09 0.38 -0.67
CA TYR A 132 -13.44 -0.80 -0.13
C TYR A 132 -14.03 -2.09 -0.72
N ILE A 133 -15.35 -2.21 -0.72
CA ILE A 133 -16.05 -3.42 -1.16
C ILE A 133 -15.85 -3.65 -2.66
N PHE A 134 -16.09 -2.60 -3.46
CA PHE A 134 -16.07 -2.70 -4.91
C PHE A 134 -14.72 -2.35 -5.52
N ASN A 135 -13.80 -1.82 -4.71
CA ASN A 135 -12.46 -1.42 -5.16
C ASN A 135 -12.51 -0.41 -6.31
N HIS A 136 -13.36 0.61 -6.17
CA HIS A 136 -13.51 1.69 -7.14
C HIS A 136 -13.52 3.04 -6.42
N PRO A 137 -13.22 4.15 -7.14
CA PRO A 137 -13.34 5.47 -6.55
C PRO A 137 -14.78 5.78 -6.16
N ASP A 138 -14.98 6.44 -5.02
CA ASP A 138 -16.31 6.73 -4.51
C ASP A 138 -17.16 7.55 -5.48
N TRP A 139 -16.55 8.53 -6.18
CA TRP A 139 -17.28 9.35 -7.15
C TRP A 139 -17.84 8.52 -8.30
N MET A 140 -17.14 7.46 -8.71
CA MET A 140 -17.63 6.57 -9.77
C MET A 140 -18.82 5.77 -9.29
N LEU A 141 -18.77 5.29 -8.05
CA LEU A 141 -19.86 4.50 -7.47
C LEU A 141 -21.11 5.37 -7.27
N ALA A 142 -20.92 6.61 -6.87
CA ALA A 142 -22.03 7.54 -6.71
C ALA A 142 -22.78 7.76 -8.02
N LYS A 143 -22.06 7.84 -9.15
CA LYS A 143 -22.69 7.96 -10.47
C LYS A 143 -23.44 6.71 -10.88
N LEU A 144 -22.89 5.54 -10.56
CA LEU A 144 -23.51 4.27 -10.93
C LEU A 144 -24.78 3.96 -10.15
N LYS A 145 -24.91 4.51 -8.94
CA LYS A 145 -26.08 4.30 -8.09
C LYS A 145 -27.27 5.18 -8.47
N HIS A 146 -27.05 6.17 -9.28
CA HIS A 146 -28.08 7.06 -9.77
C HIS A 146 -28.40 6.77 -11.23
#